data_5aba265bb6e323108152e1afe1718d34
#
_entry.id   5aba265bb6e323108152e1afe1718d34
#
_cell.length_a   1.000
_cell.length_b   1.000
_cell.length_c   1.000
_cell.angle_alpha   90.00
_cell.angle_beta   90.00
_cell.angle_gamma   90.00
#
_symmetry.space_group_name_H-M   'P 1'
#
loop_
_entity.id
_entity.type
_entity.pdbx_description
1 polymer ?
#
loop_
_entity_poly.entity_id
_entity_poly.type
_entity_poly.pdbx_seq_one_letter_code
_entity_poly.pdbx_strand_id
1 'polypeptide(L)'
;MPLMFDFPLEKLKSYQGINPRPADFDAFWDAGLAEMRALDDEVTLEPAAFQAPFAECFDLYFTGVGGARVHAQLFRPREAPAPHPALLMFHGYAWNAGDWVAKLGYVAAGFTVAALDCRGQGGYSEDTSRVQGTTYHGHIIRGLADAMAGRPEKLLFRQIFLDTAQLARIVMAMPEVDAARVGATGGSQGGALTVACAALAPEIRRAAPVFPFLSDYQRVWEMDQDVAAYTELREYFRHFDPRHEQETAAFEALGYIDIQHLAPRIEGEILWATGLMDTICPPSTQFAAYNHITAEKAMDIYPDFGHEHLPGHADRIFEFMMGL
;
A
#
# COMPACT_ATOMS: atom_id res chain seq x y z
N MET A 1 3.26 13.03 -30.33
CA MET A 1 4.25 12.77 -29.27
C MET A 1 3.49 12.84 -27.95
N PRO A 2 3.65 11.90 -27.06
CA PRO A 2 3.04 12.03 -25.74
C PRO A 2 3.57 13.32 -25.08
N LEU A 3 2.69 13.98 -24.35
CA LEU A 3 3.09 15.10 -23.50
C LEU A 3 4.17 14.58 -22.53
N MET A 4 5.09 15.43 -22.14
CA MET A 4 6.22 15.04 -21.29
C MET A 4 6.19 15.92 -20.04
N PHE A 5 5.66 15.34 -18.97
CA PHE A 5 5.59 15.99 -17.67
C PHE A 5 6.85 15.71 -16.83
N ASP A 6 7.32 14.46 -16.86
CA ASP A 6 8.47 13.97 -16.10
C ASP A 6 9.63 13.59 -17.06
N PHE A 7 10.49 12.68 -16.67
CA PHE A 7 11.55 12.18 -17.51
C PHE A 7 11.02 11.50 -18.80
N PRO A 8 11.75 11.54 -19.90
CA PRO A 8 11.47 10.71 -21.07
C PRO A 8 11.41 9.23 -20.67
N LEU A 9 10.51 8.45 -21.31
CA LEU A 9 10.28 7.04 -20.98
C LEU A 9 11.56 6.20 -20.90
N GLU A 10 12.52 6.42 -21.82
CA GLU A 10 13.79 5.68 -21.80
C GLU A 10 14.64 5.99 -20.55
N LYS A 11 14.52 7.20 -19.99
CA LYS A 11 15.17 7.54 -18.73
C LYS A 11 14.39 6.95 -17.55
N LEU A 12 13.07 6.94 -17.59
CA LEU A 12 12.22 6.30 -16.57
C LEU A 12 12.57 4.82 -16.40
N LYS A 13 12.73 4.07 -17.50
CA LYS A 13 13.09 2.65 -17.49
C LYS A 13 14.38 2.30 -16.76
N SER A 14 15.30 3.27 -16.59
CA SER A 14 16.59 3.10 -15.90
C SER A 14 16.71 3.89 -14.60
N TYR A 15 15.69 4.65 -14.23
CA TYR A 15 15.72 5.49 -13.05
C TYR A 15 15.59 4.65 -11.77
N GLN A 16 16.47 4.92 -10.78
CA GLN A 16 16.57 4.12 -9.56
C GLN A 16 16.11 4.87 -8.29
N GLY A 17 15.52 6.08 -8.47
CA GLY A 17 15.16 6.93 -7.34
C GLY A 17 16.36 7.68 -6.74
N ILE A 18 16.05 8.67 -5.89
CA ILE A 18 17.06 9.47 -5.18
C ILE A 18 16.81 9.54 -3.67
N ASN A 19 15.62 9.13 -3.18
CA ASN A 19 15.35 9.14 -1.75
C ASN A 19 16.30 8.19 -1.02
N PRO A 20 16.99 8.64 0.05
CA PRO A 20 17.98 7.82 0.75
C PRO A 20 17.36 6.54 1.35
N ARG A 21 18.09 5.43 1.21
CA ARG A 21 17.74 4.19 1.91
C ARG A 21 18.47 4.13 3.24
N PRO A 22 17.76 4.01 4.38
CA PRO A 22 18.40 3.84 5.68
C PRO A 22 19.31 2.61 5.72
N ALA A 23 20.45 2.70 6.40
CA ALA A 23 21.45 1.63 6.43
C ALA A 23 20.93 0.35 7.10
N ASP A 24 20.03 0.48 8.06
CA ASP A 24 19.41 -0.60 8.83
C ASP A 24 18.02 -0.99 8.32
N PHE A 25 17.63 -0.57 7.12
CA PHE A 25 16.30 -0.76 6.53
C PHE A 25 15.79 -2.20 6.63
N ASP A 26 16.62 -3.18 6.26
CA ASP A 26 16.21 -4.58 6.30
C ASP A 26 15.99 -5.07 7.74
N ALA A 27 16.90 -4.75 8.64
CA ALA A 27 16.77 -5.09 10.05
C ALA A 27 15.53 -4.44 10.71
N PHE A 28 15.22 -3.20 10.31
CA PHE A 28 14.02 -2.47 10.76
C PHE A 28 12.72 -3.21 10.36
N TRP A 29 12.61 -3.64 9.10
CA TRP A 29 11.42 -4.36 8.65
C TRP A 29 11.35 -5.78 9.19
N ASP A 30 12.47 -6.47 9.32
CA ASP A 30 12.52 -7.81 9.92
C ASP A 30 12.09 -7.77 11.40
N ALA A 31 12.52 -6.74 12.15
CA ALA A 31 12.06 -6.50 13.52
C ALA A 31 10.54 -6.18 13.56
N GLY A 32 10.04 -5.36 12.62
CA GLY A 32 8.61 -5.06 12.49
C GLY A 32 7.76 -6.31 12.23
N LEU A 33 8.22 -7.17 11.33
CA LEU A 33 7.55 -8.44 11.04
C LEU A 33 7.59 -9.39 12.26
N ALA A 34 8.69 -9.42 12.99
CA ALA A 34 8.78 -10.22 14.21
C ALA A 34 7.82 -9.70 15.29
N GLU A 35 7.73 -8.37 15.47
CA GLU A 35 6.76 -7.73 16.36
C GLU A 35 5.32 -8.11 15.98
N MET A 36 4.94 -7.98 14.71
CA MET A 36 3.61 -8.32 14.20
C MET A 36 3.28 -9.80 14.38
N ARG A 37 4.24 -10.71 14.13
CA ARG A 37 4.03 -12.16 14.28
C ARG A 37 3.91 -12.60 15.74
N ALA A 38 4.42 -11.82 16.69
CA ALA A 38 4.33 -12.12 18.11
C ALA A 38 2.99 -11.71 18.74
N LEU A 39 2.15 -10.97 18.00
CA LEU A 39 0.84 -10.57 18.49
C LEU A 39 -0.15 -11.75 18.46
N ASP A 40 -1.07 -11.76 19.44
CA ASP A 40 -2.34 -12.44 19.29
C ASP A 40 -3.24 -11.55 18.41
N ASP A 41 -3.65 -12.05 17.27
CA ASP A 41 -4.44 -11.26 16.31
C ASP A 41 -5.84 -10.91 16.82
N GLU A 42 -6.37 -11.65 17.81
CA GLU A 42 -7.73 -11.46 18.37
C GLU A 42 -8.79 -11.23 17.26
N VAL A 43 -8.72 -12.06 16.21
CA VAL A 43 -9.62 -11.91 15.05
C VAL A 43 -11.06 -12.08 15.43
N THR A 44 -11.88 -11.09 15.09
CA THR A 44 -13.36 -11.16 15.23
C THR A 44 -14.03 -10.92 13.89
N LEU A 45 -15.13 -11.65 13.65
CA LEU A 45 -15.98 -11.52 12.47
C LEU A 45 -17.39 -11.15 12.92
N GLU A 46 -17.82 -9.96 12.54
CA GLU A 46 -19.18 -9.47 12.81
C GLU A 46 -19.97 -9.51 11.48
N PRO A 47 -21.15 -10.15 11.40
CA PRO A 47 -21.93 -10.13 10.17
C PRO A 47 -22.23 -8.69 9.74
N ALA A 48 -21.84 -8.30 8.54
CA ALA A 48 -22.08 -6.96 8.03
C ALA A 48 -23.57 -6.74 7.71
N ALA A 49 -24.03 -5.49 7.79
CA ALA A 49 -25.40 -5.13 7.39
C ALA A 49 -25.65 -5.39 5.90
N PHE A 50 -24.61 -5.26 5.05
CA PHE A 50 -24.67 -5.62 3.65
C PHE A 50 -24.45 -7.13 3.48
N GLN A 51 -25.34 -7.79 2.72
CA GLN A 51 -25.22 -9.20 2.35
C GLN A 51 -25.57 -9.38 0.88
N ALA A 52 -25.04 -10.42 0.24
CA ALA A 52 -25.41 -10.80 -1.12
C ALA A 52 -25.84 -12.28 -1.16
N PRO A 53 -26.72 -12.71 -2.08
CA PRO A 53 -27.21 -14.09 -2.12
C PRO A 53 -26.11 -15.15 -2.23
N PHE A 54 -25.03 -14.83 -2.92
CA PHE A 54 -23.90 -15.72 -3.22
C PHE A 54 -22.65 -15.44 -2.34
N ALA A 55 -22.74 -14.48 -1.40
CA ALA A 55 -21.64 -14.09 -0.53
C ALA A 55 -22.07 -13.96 0.93
N GLU A 56 -21.19 -14.32 1.84
CA GLU A 56 -21.25 -13.91 3.24
C GLU A 56 -20.33 -12.71 3.42
N CYS A 57 -20.85 -11.64 4.04
CA CYS A 57 -20.10 -10.41 4.24
C CYS A 57 -19.96 -10.14 5.74
N PHE A 58 -18.72 -9.84 6.16
CA PHE A 58 -18.38 -9.60 7.55
C PHE A 58 -17.54 -8.32 7.69
N ASP A 59 -17.73 -7.61 8.77
CA ASP A 59 -16.75 -6.69 9.33
C ASP A 59 -15.74 -7.55 10.10
N LEU A 60 -14.52 -7.63 9.57
CA LEU A 60 -13.39 -8.32 10.18
C LEU A 60 -12.60 -7.32 11.00
N TYR A 61 -12.28 -7.66 12.24
CA TYR A 61 -11.38 -6.88 13.07
C TYR A 61 -10.23 -7.74 13.57
N PHE A 62 -9.07 -7.11 13.73
CA PHE A 62 -7.91 -7.75 14.34
C PHE A 62 -7.08 -6.74 15.13
N THR A 63 -6.27 -7.22 16.07
CA THR A 63 -5.35 -6.40 16.85
C THR A 63 -4.03 -6.24 16.10
N GLY A 64 -3.78 -5.06 15.58
CA GLY A 64 -2.53 -4.70 14.88
C GLY A 64 -1.42 -4.22 15.82
N VAL A 65 -0.22 -4.03 15.28
CA VAL A 65 0.94 -3.55 16.04
C VAL A 65 0.60 -2.26 16.82
N GLY A 66 1.03 -2.19 18.08
CA GLY A 66 0.69 -1.10 18.99
C GLY A 66 -0.72 -1.17 19.58
N GLY A 67 -1.43 -2.29 19.43
CA GLY A 67 -2.74 -2.55 20.04
C GLY A 67 -3.90 -1.82 19.36
N ALA A 68 -3.75 -1.42 18.10
CA ALA A 68 -4.84 -0.81 17.34
C ALA A 68 -5.86 -1.86 16.89
N ARG A 69 -7.15 -1.58 17.03
CA ARG A 69 -8.21 -2.36 16.42
C ARG A 69 -8.31 -2.02 14.94
N VAL A 70 -7.86 -2.92 14.08
CA VAL A 70 -7.83 -2.74 12.62
C VAL A 70 -9.02 -3.43 11.99
N HIS A 71 -9.66 -2.76 11.03
CA HIS A 71 -10.86 -3.22 10.33
C HIS A 71 -10.56 -3.60 8.90
N ALA A 72 -11.27 -4.61 8.39
CA ALA A 72 -11.38 -4.93 6.98
C ALA A 72 -12.78 -5.44 6.65
N GLN A 73 -13.29 -5.12 5.46
CA GLN A 73 -14.45 -5.80 4.89
C GLN A 73 -14.02 -7.20 4.43
N LEU A 74 -14.69 -8.25 4.88
CA LEU A 74 -14.42 -9.62 4.45
C LEU A 74 -15.64 -10.19 3.71
N PHE A 75 -15.37 -10.84 2.58
CA PHE A 75 -16.36 -11.54 1.76
C PHE A 75 -15.95 -13.00 1.60
N ARG A 76 -16.87 -13.91 1.83
CA ARG A 76 -16.71 -15.35 1.56
C ARG A 76 -17.72 -15.80 0.52
N PRO A 77 -17.29 -16.44 -0.58
CA PRO A 77 -18.22 -17.03 -1.53
C PRO A 77 -18.95 -18.22 -0.89
N ARG A 78 -20.30 -18.29 -1.04
CA ARG A 78 -21.09 -19.37 -0.40
C ARG A 78 -20.91 -20.73 -1.05
N GLU A 79 -20.64 -20.77 -2.35
CA GLU A 79 -20.66 -22.00 -3.14
C GLU A 79 -19.30 -22.35 -3.78
N ALA A 80 -18.22 -21.58 -3.50
CA ALA A 80 -16.90 -21.90 -4.02
C ALA A 80 -16.35 -23.15 -3.34
N PRO A 81 -15.78 -24.10 -4.11
CA PRO A 81 -15.06 -25.22 -3.51
C PRO A 81 -13.87 -24.75 -2.67
N ALA A 82 -13.71 -25.30 -1.48
CA ALA A 82 -12.55 -25.03 -0.63
C ALA A 82 -11.44 -26.08 -0.91
N PRO A 83 -10.14 -25.69 -0.87
CA PRO A 83 -9.66 -24.33 -0.71
C PRO A 83 -9.74 -23.52 -2.03
N HIS A 84 -10.01 -22.24 -1.94
CA HIS A 84 -10.16 -21.32 -3.08
C HIS A 84 -9.24 -20.08 -2.95
N PRO A 85 -9.00 -19.32 -4.05
CA PRO A 85 -8.11 -18.16 -4.00
C PRO A 85 -8.66 -17.02 -3.14
N ALA A 86 -7.77 -16.11 -2.73
CA ALA A 86 -8.15 -14.88 -2.05
C ALA A 86 -7.51 -13.64 -2.68
N LEU A 87 -8.18 -12.50 -2.50
CA LEU A 87 -7.73 -11.19 -2.96
C LEU A 87 -7.77 -10.17 -1.83
N LEU A 88 -6.64 -9.51 -1.60
CA LEU A 88 -6.52 -8.38 -0.70
C LEU A 88 -6.67 -7.07 -1.48
N MET A 89 -7.46 -6.13 -0.98
CA MET A 89 -7.71 -4.86 -1.64
C MET A 89 -7.39 -3.69 -0.72
N PHE A 90 -6.74 -2.67 -1.27
CA PHE A 90 -6.29 -1.50 -0.53
C PHE A 90 -6.79 -0.21 -1.17
N HIS A 91 -7.27 0.72 -0.35
CA HIS A 91 -7.87 1.98 -0.79
C HIS A 91 -6.87 3.12 -0.99
N GLY A 92 -7.30 4.17 -1.70
CA GLY A 92 -6.55 5.42 -1.89
C GLY A 92 -6.43 6.25 -0.61
N TYR A 93 -5.58 7.29 -0.67
CA TYR A 93 -5.25 8.15 0.47
C TYR A 93 -6.48 8.81 1.10
N ALA A 94 -6.51 8.83 2.45
CA ALA A 94 -7.57 9.41 3.28
C ALA A 94 -8.98 8.85 3.01
N TRP A 95 -9.10 7.69 2.38
CA TRP A 95 -10.36 7.02 2.05
C TRP A 95 -10.62 5.83 3.01
N ASN A 96 -11.42 4.88 2.58
CA ASN A 96 -11.76 3.64 3.29
C ASN A 96 -11.93 2.49 2.30
N ALA A 97 -12.27 1.31 2.78
CA ALA A 97 -12.50 0.12 1.95
C ALA A 97 -13.58 0.31 0.85
N GLY A 98 -14.39 1.35 0.94
CA GLY A 98 -15.40 1.72 -0.05
C GLY A 98 -16.64 0.81 -0.04
N ASP A 99 -17.45 0.93 -1.09
CA ASP A 99 -18.72 0.20 -1.18
C ASP A 99 -18.52 -1.32 -1.30
N TRP A 100 -19.31 -2.07 -0.57
CA TRP A 100 -19.33 -3.52 -0.58
C TRP A 100 -19.56 -4.09 -1.99
N VAL A 101 -20.47 -3.50 -2.76
CA VAL A 101 -20.83 -3.98 -4.10
C VAL A 101 -19.65 -4.00 -5.08
N ALA A 102 -18.66 -3.13 -4.90
CA ALA A 102 -17.49 -3.02 -5.79
C ALA A 102 -16.58 -4.26 -5.79
N LYS A 103 -16.69 -5.14 -4.77
CA LYS A 103 -15.86 -6.35 -4.62
C LYS A 103 -16.57 -7.62 -5.11
N LEU A 104 -17.88 -7.55 -5.33
CA LEU A 104 -18.70 -8.74 -5.62
C LEU A 104 -18.29 -9.48 -6.89
N GLY A 105 -17.66 -8.83 -7.86
CA GLY A 105 -17.16 -9.49 -9.07
C GLY A 105 -16.17 -10.62 -8.77
N TYR A 106 -15.21 -10.37 -7.90
CA TYR A 106 -14.24 -11.39 -7.47
C TYR A 106 -14.88 -12.47 -6.60
N VAL A 107 -15.81 -12.09 -5.74
CA VAL A 107 -16.54 -13.05 -4.89
C VAL A 107 -17.38 -14.01 -5.75
N ALA A 108 -18.07 -13.48 -6.77
CA ALA A 108 -18.81 -14.29 -7.74
C ALA A 108 -17.90 -15.21 -8.58
N ALA A 109 -16.64 -14.83 -8.77
CA ALA A 109 -15.61 -15.66 -9.40
C ALA A 109 -14.99 -16.69 -8.44
N GLY A 110 -15.44 -16.76 -7.18
CA GLY A 110 -15.02 -17.77 -6.20
C GLY A 110 -13.88 -17.36 -5.28
N PHE A 111 -13.55 -16.07 -5.21
CA PHE A 111 -12.51 -15.56 -4.31
C PHE A 111 -13.07 -15.19 -2.93
N THR A 112 -12.35 -15.51 -1.87
CA THR A 112 -12.43 -14.73 -0.62
C THR A 112 -11.80 -13.36 -0.88
N VAL A 113 -12.48 -12.28 -0.49
CA VAL A 113 -11.95 -10.91 -0.65
C VAL A 113 -11.86 -10.24 0.71
N ALA A 114 -10.72 -9.61 1.00
CA ALA A 114 -10.55 -8.77 2.18
C ALA A 114 -10.09 -7.38 1.79
N ALA A 115 -10.83 -6.33 2.18
CA ALA A 115 -10.54 -4.95 1.86
C ALA A 115 -10.23 -4.17 3.14
N LEU A 116 -8.96 -3.75 3.31
CA LEU A 116 -8.45 -3.09 4.52
C LEU A 116 -8.95 -1.65 4.63
N ASP A 117 -9.32 -1.24 5.83
CA ASP A 117 -9.37 0.17 6.24
C ASP A 117 -8.02 0.57 6.88
N CYS A 118 -7.35 1.58 6.33
CA CYS A 118 -6.10 2.06 6.90
C CYS A 118 -6.31 2.83 8.21
N ARG A 119 -5.39 2.66 9.15
CA ARG A 119 -5.38 3.40 10.42
C ARG A 119 -5.43 4.90 10.21
N GLY A 120 -6.21 5.61 11.04
CA GLY A 120 -6.28 7.06 11.07
C GLY A 120 -6.83 7.71 9.80
N GLN A 121 -7.52 6.93 8.94
CA GLN A 121 -8.14 7.40 7.71
C GLN A 121 -9.68 7.28 7.77
N GLY A 122 -10.35 7.23 6.63
CA GLY A 122 -11.80 7.34 6.53
C GLY A 122 -12.63 6.12 6.95
N GLY A 123 -12.00 5.01 7.40
CA GLY A 123 -12.67 3.75 7.78
C GLY A 123 -12.83 3.56 9.28
N TYR A 124 -12.99 2.29 9.69
CA TYR A 124 -13.23 1.91 11.09
C TYR A 124 -11.98 1.47 11.85
N SER A 125 -10.79 1.49 11.23
CA SER A 125 -9.54 1.19 11.93
C SER A 125 -9.11 2.31 12.87
N GLU A 126 -8.67 1.93 14.08
CA GLU A 126 -8.16 2.86 15.06
C GLU A 126 -6.72 3.28 14.75
N ASP A 127 -6.35 4.50 15.13
CA ASP A 127 -4.97 4.94 15.23
C ASP A 127 -4.61 5.19 16.69
N THR A 128 -3.79 4.31 17.25
CA THR A 128 -3.32 4.40 18.63
C THR A 128 -1.95 5.09 18.74
N SER A 129 -1.43 5.64 17.66
CA SER A 129 -0.09 6.25 17.63
C SER A 129 0.02 7.44 18.58
N ARG A 130 1.13 7.46 19.35
CA ARG A 130 1.54 8.57 20.20
C ARG A 130 2.88 9.07 19.71
N VAL A 131 2.85 10.19 18.98
CA VAL A 131 4.00 10.76 18.28
C VAL A 131 4.14 12.25 18.53
N GLN A 132 5.34 12.80 18.35
CA GLN A 132 5.57 14.25 18.40
C GLN A 132 4.92 14.94 17.19
N GLY A 133 4.44 16.16 17.37
CA GLY A 133 3.83 16.95 16.31
C GLY A 133 2.48 16.44 15.82
N THR A 134 1.74 15.68 16.65
CA THR A 134 0.43 15.09 16.30
C THR A 134 -0.70 16.09 16.03
N THR A 135 -0.47 17.39 16.25
CA THR A 135 -1.43 18.44 15.89
C THR A 135 -1.55 18.66 14.41
N TYR A 136 -0.70 17.99 13.63
CA TYR A 136 -0.70 18.07 12.18
C TYR A 136 -1.66 17.09 11.54
N HIS A 137 -2.33 17.58 10.50
CA HIS A 137 -3.03 16.71 9.57
C HIS A 137 -2.02 15.95 8.73
N GLY A 138 -2.40 14.75 8.35
CA GLY A 138 -1.62 13.93 7.44
C GLY A 138 -1.22 12.58 8.03
N HIS A 139 -0.62 11.76 7.18
CA HIS A 139 -0.23 10.39 7.52
C HIS A 139 1.25 10.13 7.21
N ILE A 140 1.83 10.78 6.18
CA ILE A 140 3.24 10.61 5.81
C ILE A 140 4.16 11.15 6.90
N ILE A 141 3.90 12.38 7.35
CA ILE A 141 4.74 13.08 8.34
C ILE A 141 4.41 12.69 9.78
N ARG A 142 3.39 11.86 10.01
CA ARG A 142 3.05 11.40 11.35
C ARG A 142 4.11 10.45 11.87
N GLY A 143 4.79 10.86 12.93
CA GLY A 143 5.94 10.16 13.51
C GLY A 143 7.29 10.57 12.89
N LEU A 144 7.33 11.50 11.92
CA LEU A 144 8.58 11.91 11.26
C LEU A 144 9.58 12.53 12.26
N ALA A 145 9.12 13.41 13.15
CA ALA A 145 9.99 14.00 14.20
C ALA A 145 10.56 12.94 15.14
N ASP A 146 9.78 11.92 15.47
CA ASP A 146 10.26 10.77 16.26
C ASP A 146 11.28 9.94 15.47
N ALA A 147 11.03 9.68 14.18
CA ALA A 147 11.93 8.91 13.33
C ALA A 147 13.29 9.59 13.19
N MET A 148 13.32 10.90 12.95
CA MET A 148 14.55 11.71 12.92
C MET A 148 15.30 11.73 14.27
N ALA A 149 14.57 11.53 15.39
CA ALA A 149 15.15 11.36 16.72
C ALA A 149 15.55 9.91 17.03
N GLY A 150 15.67 9.03 16.01
CA GLY A 150 16.12 7.65 16.14
C GLY A 150 15.02 6.66 16.55
N ARG A 151 13.75 7.00 16.33
CA ARG A 151 12.58 6.13 16.62
C ARG A 151 11.69 5.93 15.39
N PRO A 152 12.24 5.35 14.30
CA PRO A 152 11.49 5.18 13.04
C PRO A 152 10.28 4.25 13.18
N GLU A 153 10.23 3.43 14.22
CA GLU A 153 9.05 2.60 14.54
C GLU A 153 7.79 3.42 14.85
N LYS A 154 7.92 4.75 15.05
CA LYS A 154 6.79 5.67 15.26
C LYS A 154 6.12 6.16 13.98
N LEU A 155 6.72 5.92 12.82
CA LEU A 155 6.11 6.28 11.54
C LEU A 155 4.76 5.57 11.36
N LEU A 156 3.70 6.33 11.05
CA LEU A 156 2.35 5.76 10.90
C LEU A 156 2.30 4.76 9.74
N PHE A 157 2.93 5.06 8.60
CA PHE A 157 2.95 4.13 7.47
C PHE A 157 3.71 2.83 7.75
N ARG A 158 4.64 2.79 8.71
CA ARG A 158 5.18 1.51 9.18
C ARG A 158 4.07 0.62 9.73
N GLN A 159 3.19 1.18 10.56
CA GLN A 159 2.09 0.42 11.14
C GLN A 159 1.11 -0.03 10.06
N ILE A 160 0.75 0.86 9.13
CA ILE A 160 -0.16 0.55 8.02
C ILE A 160 0.42 -0.55 7.12
N PHE A 161 1.72 -0.52 6.80
CA PHE A 161 2.36 -1.55 6.00
C PHE A 161 2.37 -2.91 6.73
N LEU A 162 2.62 -2.92 8.04
CA LEU A 162 2.50 -4.13 8.85
C LEU A 162 1.07 -4.67 8.89
N ASP A 163 0.04 -3.81 8.94
CA ASP A 163 -1.36 -4.22 8.87
C ASP A 163 -1.68 -4.94 7.56
N THR A 164 -1.08 -4.53 6.43
CA THR A 164 -1.27 -5.25 5.15
C THR A 164 -0.74 -6.68 5.20
N ALA A 165 0.45 -6.87 5.77
CA ALA A 165 1.06 -8.17 5.93
C ALA A 165 0.32 -9.04 6.96
N GLN A 166 -0.18 -8.42 8.04
CA GLN A 166 -0.97 -9.12 9.05
C GLN A 166 -2.31 -9.58 8.49
N LEU A 167 -3.01 -8.73 7.71
CA LEU A 167 -4.24 -9.12 7.01
C LEU A 167 -3.98 -10.27 6.03
N ALA A 168 -2.86 -10.23 5.28
CA ALA A 168 -2.47 -11.33 4.39
C ALA A 168 -2.33 -12.65 5.17
N ARG A 169 -1.61 -12.64 6.29
CA ARG A 169 -1.42 -13.80 7.16
C ARG A 169 -2.75 -14.33 7.73
N ILE A 170 -3.63 -13.43 8.17
CA ILE A 170 -4.97 -13.81 8.69
C ILE A 170 -5.79 -14.49 7.61
N VAL A 171 -5.85 -13.91 6.41
CA VAL A 171 -6.61 -14.47 5.28
C VAL A 171 -6.03 -15.80 4.82
N MET A 172 -4.71 -15.94 4.72
CA MET A 172 -4.03 -17.18 4.37
C MET A 172 -4.26 -18.31 5.40
N ALA A 173 -4.51 -17.96 6.65
CA ALA A 173 -4.80 -18.92 7.71
C ALA A 173 -6.27 -19.40 7.75
N MET A 174 -7.17 -18.82 6.95
CA MET A 174 -8.57 -19.25 6.87
C MET A 174 -8.67 -20.63 6.22
N PRO A 175 -9.44 -21.57 6.78
CA PRO A 175 -9.48 -22.96 6.30
C PRO A 175 -10.05 -23.10 4.88
N GLU A 176 -10.84 -22.14 4.42
CA GLU A 176 -11.42 -22.10 3.09
C GLU A 176 -10.49 -21.49 2.04
N VAL A 177 -9.38 -20.84 2.43
CA VAL A 177 -8.46 -20.15 1.54
C VAL A 177 -7.27 -21.04 1.19
N ASP A 178 -6.90 -21.05 -0.10
CA ASP A 178 -5.64 -21.62 -0.55
C ASP A 178 -4.51 -20.58 -0.37
N ALA A 179 -3.69 -20.76 0.65
CA ALA A 179 -2.60 -19.84 0.97
C ALA A 179 -1.57 -19.66 -0.18
N ALA A 180 -1.50 -20.60 -1.14
CA ALA A 180 -0.65 -20.50 -2.32
C ALA A 180 -1.28 -19.69 -3.46
N ARG A 181 -2.54 -19.28 -3.33
CA ARG A 181 -3.31 -18.55 -4.35
C ARG A 181 -3.90 -17.26 -3.79
N VAL A 182 -3.05 -16.40 -3.24
CA VAL A 182 -3.47 -15.11 -2.68
C VAL A 182 -2.85 -13.98 -3.49
N GLY A 183 -3.70 -13.02 -3.87
CA GLY A 183 -3.29 -11.81 -4.60
C GLY A 183 -3.57 -10.53 -3.82
N ALA A 184 -3.00 -9.43 -4.31
CA ALA A 184 -3.21 -8.09 -3.74
C ALA A 184 -3.37 -7.04 -4.84
N THR A 185 -4.24 -6.04 -4.64
CA THR A 185 -4.43 -4.92 -5.59
C THR A 185 -4.90 -3.65 -4.90
N GLY A 186 -4.61 -2.52 -5.53
CA GLY A 186 -5.05 -1.20 -5.12
C GLY A 186 -4.46 -0.09 -5.97
N GLY A 187 -5.06 1.10 -5.91
CA GLY A 187 -4.60 2.28 -6.64
C GLY A 187 -4.08 3.37 -5.72
N SER A 188 -3.11 4.17 -6.20
CA SER A 188 -2.54 5.29 -5.46
C SER A 188 -1.90 4.83 -4.13
N GLN A 189 -2.35 5.30 -2.97
CA GLN A 189 -1.97 4.71 -1.69
C GLN A 189 -2.19 3.19 -1.69
N GLY A 190 -3.35 2.73 -2.19
CA GLY A 190 -3.64 1.30 -2.30
C GLY A 190 -2.61 0.55 -3.15
N GLY A 191 -2.07 1.20 -4.19
CA GLY A 191 -0.97 0.68 -4.99
C GLY A 191 0.32 0.52 -4.17
N ALA A 192 0.66 1.53 -3.36
CA ALA A 192 1.79 1.44 -2.43
C ALA A 192 1.58 0.33 -1.38
N LEU A 193 0.37 0.21 -0.84
CA LEU A 193 0.02 -0.86 0.12
C LEU A 193 0.06 -2.25 -0.53
N THR A 194 -0.26 -2.34 -1.82
CA THR A 194 -0.09 -3.57 -2.60
C THR A 194 1.38 -3.97 -2.71
N VAL A 195 2.28 -3.00 -2.99
CA VAL A 195 3.73 -3.22 -3.00
C VAL A 195 4.23 -3.62 -1.60
N ALA A 196 3.83 -2.88 -0.55
CA ALA A 196 4.21 -3.18 0.82
C ALA A 196 3.72 -4.57 1.27
N CYS A 197 2.47 -4.92 0.97
CA CYS A 197 1.92 -6.24 1.27
C CYS A 197 2.72 -7.36 0.60
N ALA A 198 2.99 -7.25 -0.71
CA ALA A 198 3.74 -8.25 -1.46
C ALA A 198 5.21 -8.38 -1.00
N ALA A 199 5.80 -7.27 -0.50
CA ALA A 199 7.18 -7.25 0.01
C ALA A 199 7.30 -7.81 1.44
N LEU A 200 6.28 -7.64 2.28
CA LEU A 200 6.28 -8.03 3.69
C LEU A 200 5.56 -9.36 3.95
N ALA A 201 4.78 -9.83 2.98
CA ALA A 201 4.18 -11.16 2.92
C ALA A 201 4.56 -11.80 1.57
N PRO A 202 5.78 -12.36 1.46
CA PRO A 202 6.33 -12.87 0.18
C PRO A 202 5.53 -14.05 -0.39
N GLU A 203 4.63 -14.63 0.38
CA GLU A 203 3.67 -15.65 -0.06
C GLU A 203 2.58 -15.09 -1.00
N ILE A 204 2.43 -13.76 -1.11
CA ILE A 204 1.53 -13.13 -2.10
C ILE A 204 1.99 -13.53 -3.51
N ARG A 205 1.14 -14.29 -4.19
CA ARG A 205 1.48 -14.89 -5.48
C ARG A 205 1.40 -13.91 -6.64
N ARG A 206 0.42 -13.00 -6.61
CA ARG A 206 0.19 -11.96 -7.61
C ARG A 206 -0.13 -10.63 -6.98
N ALA A 207 0.47 -9.55 -7.48
CA ALA A 207 0.16 -8.21 -7.01
C ALA A 207 -0.03 -7.25 -8.19
N ALA A 208 -1.10 -6.44 -8.14
CA ALA A 208 -1.46 -5.50 -9.20
C ALA A 208 -1.56 -4.08 -8.64
N PRO A 209 -0.42 -3.38 -8.42
CA PRO A 209 -0.41 -1.99 -8.01
C PRO A 209 -0.68 -1.04 -9.18
N VAL A 210 -1.57 -0.04 -8.98
CA VAL A 210 -1.93 0.96 -9.97
C VAL A 210 -1.42 2.32 -9.52
N PHE A 211 -0.61 2.99 -10.33
CA PHE A 211 0.04 4.29 -10.06
C PHE A 211 0.39 4.52 -8.58
N PRO A 212 1.25 3.69 -7.95
CA PRO A 212 1.52 3.73 -6.53
C PRO A 212 2.04 5.07 -6.02
N PHE A 213 1.53 5.48 -4.85
CA PHE A 213 1.97 6.57 -3.99
C PHE A 213 3.14 6.12 -3.08
N LEU A 214 3.67 6.96 -2.22
CA LEU A 214 4.67 6.65 -1.18
C LEU A 214 6.00 6.11 -1.72
N SER A 215 6.47 6.67 -2.83
CA SER A 215 7.75 6.32 -3.43
C SER A 215 8.57 7.57 -3.75
N ASP A 216 9.86 7.51 -3.49
CA ASP A 216 10.87 8.51 -3.87
C ASP A 216 10.48 9.94 -3.44
N TYR A 217 10.22 10.13 -2.16
CA TYR A 217 9.74 11.38 -1.56
C TYR A 217 10.62 12.58 -1.90
N GLN A 218 11.96 12.40 -1.93
CA GLN A 218 12.88 13.47 -2.30
C GLN A 218 12.69 13.89 -3.75
N ARG A 219 12.39 12.95 -4.66
CA ARG A 219 12.09 13.26 -6.07
C ARG A 219 10.83 14.10 -6.21
N VAL A 220 9.77 13.76 -5.47
CA VAL A 220 8.53 14.55 -5.42
C VAL A 220 8.83 15.98 -4.99
N TRP A 221 9.63 16.13 -3.95
CA TRP A 221 10.05 17.43 -3.42
C TRP A 221 10.85 18.24 -4.44
N GLU A 222 11.86 17.66 -5.07
CA GLU A 222 12.70 18.32 -6.07
C GLU A 222 11.94 18.71 -7.35
N MET A 223 10.81 18.05 -7.64
CA MET A 223 9.95 18.37 -8.77
C MET A 223 8.90 19.46 -8.46
N ASP A 224 8.83 20.00 -7.23
CA ASP A 224 7.72 20.83 -6.76
C ASP A 224 6.33 20.14 -6.94
N GLN A 225 6.30 18.82 -6.89
CA GLN A 225 5.07 18.01 -6.99
C GLN A 225 4.56 17.54 -5.62
N ASP A 226 4.92 18.22 -4.56
CA ASP A 226 4.35 18.06 -3.22
C ASP A 226 2.91 18.62 -3.17
N VAL A 227 2.05 17.99 -3.99
CA VAL A 227 0.62 18.31 -4.15
C VAL A 227 -0.25 17.18 -3.59
N ALA A 228 -1.54 17.43 -3.42
CA ALA A 228 -2.49 16.48 -2.84
C ALA A 228 -1.96 15.90 -1.53
N ALA A 229 -1.83 14.58 -1.40
CA ALA A 229 -1.34 13.94 -0.19
C ALA A 229 0.13 14.26 0.13
N TYR A 230 0.95 14.58 -0.87
CA TYR A 230 2.34 14.99 -0.65
C TYR A 230 2.50 16.43 -0.12
N THR A 231 1.44 17.24 -0.04
CA THR A 231 1.49 18.58 0.61
C THR A 231 1.97 18.50 2.05
N GLU A 232 1.85 17.36 2.71
CA GLU A 232 2.38 17.13 4.04
C GLU A 232 3.89 17.41 4.15
N LEU A 233 4.66 17.15 3.09
CA LEU A 233 6.11 17.44 3.05
C LEU A 233 6.35 18.95 3.15
N ARG A 234 5.62 19.76 2.36
CA ARG A 234 5.68 21.22 2.40
C ARG A 234 5.22 21.77 3.75
N GLU A 235 4.15 21.22 4.31
CA GLU A 235 3.63 21.60 5.61
C GLU A 235 4.65 21.31 6.71
N TYR A 236 5.33 20.15 6.66
CA TYR A 236 6.39 19.82 7.60
C TYR A 236 7.49 20.89 7.57
N PHE A 237 8.07 21.18 6.41
CA PHE A 237 9.14 22.15 6.31
C PHE A 237 8.68 23.56 6.72
N ARG A 238 7.51 24.02 6.27
CA ARG A 238 7.00 25.36 6.63
C ARG A 238 6.80 25.57 8.12
N HIS A 239 6.45 24.53 8.85
CA HIS A 239 6.06 24.67 10.25
C HIS A 239 7.13 24.20 11.24
N PHE A 240 7.93 23.21 10.87
CA PHE A 240 8.90 22.58 11.79
C PHE A 240 10.35 22.83 11.37
N ASP A 241 10.62 23.02 10.08
CA ASP A 241 11.97 23.28 9.57
C ASP A 241 11.97 24.33 8.45
N PRO A 242 11.56 25.59 8.76
CA PRO A 242 11.36 26.63 7.71
C PRO A 242 12.64 27.09 7.02
N ARG A 243 13.81 26.66 7.48
CA ARG A 243 15.11 26.93 6.86
C ARG A 243 15.72 25.69 6.22
N HIS A 244 15.01 24.55 6.24
CA HIS A 244 15.43 23.27 5.69
C HIS A 244 16.78 22.76 6.27
N GLU A 245 17.04 23.03 7.54
CA GLU A 245 18.27 22.62 8.20
C GLU A 245 18.33 21.10 8.44
N GLN A 246 17.18 20.42 8.40
CA GLN A 246 17.05 18.99 8.65
C GLN A 246 16.53 18.22 7.42
N GLU A 247 16.55 18.83 6.24
CA GLU A 247 15.97 18.24 5.01
C GLU A 247 16.54 16.84 4.73
N THR A 248 17.87 16.67 4.78
CA THR A 248 18.51 15.37 4.57
C THR A 248 18.04 14.32 5.57
N ALA A 249 17.95 14.68 6.85
CA ALA A 249 17.49 13.75 7.89
C ALA A 249 16.01 13.39 7.74
N ALA A 250 15.18 14.33 7.27
CA ALA A 250 13.77 14.08 7.00
C ALA A 250 13.59 13.05 5.87
N PHE A 251 14.30 13.20 4.73
CA PHE A 251 14.20 12.23 3.62
C PHE A 251 14.87 10.90 3.96
N GLU A 252 15.93 10.86 4.77
CA GLU A 252 16.49 9.62 5.30
C GLU A 252 15.47 8.89 6.18
N ALA A 253 14.77 9.60 7.07
CA ALA A 253 13.71 9.02 7.91
C ALA A 253 12.52 8.53 7.07
N LEU A 254 12.09 9.27 6.04
CA LEU A 254 11.05 8.83 5.11
C LEU A 254 11.46 7.61 4.30
N GLY A 255 12.76 7.38 4.12
CA GLY A 255 13.28 6.19 3.47
C GLY A 255 12.83 4.88 4.10
N TYR A 256 12.53 4.85 5.41
CA TYR A 256 11.97 3.66 6.06
C TYR A 256 10.61 3.23 5.53
N ILE A 257 9.81 4.19 5.04
CA ILE A 257 8.45 3.95 4.51
C ILE A 257 8.36 4.22 3.00
N ASP A 258 9.48 4.25 2.30
CA ASP A 258 9.54 4.38 0.86
C ASP A 258 9.46 3.00 0.20
N ILE A 259 8.40 2.79 -0.60
CA ILE A 259 8.16 1.49 -1.23
C ILE A 259 9.22 1.08 -2.24
N GLN A 260 10.02 2.01 -2.79
CA GLN A 260 11.13 1.64 -3.67
C GLN A 260 12.17 0.75 -2.95
N HIS A 261 12.32 0.94 -1.64
CA HIS A 261 13.26 0.16 -0.83
C HIS A 261 12.66 -1.18 -0.36
N LEU A 262 11.32 -1.31 -0.36
CA LEU A 262 10.63 -2.58 -0.14
C LEU A 262 10.56 -3.45 -1.39
N ALA A 263 10.51 -2.84 -2.57
CA ALA A 263 10.31 -3.52 -3.85
C ALA A 263 11.24 -4.73 -4.10
N PRO A 264 12.53 -4.74 -3.70
CA PRO A 264 13.42 -5.90 -3.87
C PRO A 264 12.98 -7.15 -3.10
N ARG A 265 12.09 -7.02 -2.09
CA ARG A 265 11.61 -8.15 -1.27
C ARG A 265 10.43 -8.89 -1.91
N ILE A 266 9.89 -8.41 -3.02
CA ILE A 266 8.74 -9.02 -3.70
C ILE A 266 9.20 -10.29 -4.43
N GLU A 267 8.49 -11.40 -4.19
CA GLU A 267 8.73 -12.69 -4.83
C GLU A 267 7.63 -13.06 -5.85
N GLY A 268 6.41 -12.54 -5.67
CA GLY A 268 5.26 -12.79 -6.54
C GLY A 268 5.28 -12.03 -7.86
N GLU A 269 4.45 -12.46 -8.81
CA GLU A 269 4.29 -11.85 -10.12
C GLU A 269 3.58 -10.48 -10.03
N ILE A 270 4.06 -9.47 -10.76
CA ILE A 270 3.57 -8.09 -10.70
C ILE A 270 2.97 -7.65 -12.04
N LEU A 271 1.72 -7.13 -11.98
CA LEU A 271 1.10 -6.36 -13.04
C LEU A 271 0.94 -4.91 -12.61
N TRP A 272 1.82 -4.03 -13.08
CA TRP A 272 1.84 -2.61 -12.72
C TRP A 272 1.12 -1.76 -13.76
N ALA A 273 0.51 -0.63 -13.36
CA ALA A 273 0.04 0.38 -14.31
C ALA A 273 0.48 1.78 -13.92
N THR A 274 0.78 2.60 -14.93
CA THR A 274 1.19 3.99 -14.77
C THR A 274 0.61 4.88 -15.87
N GLY A 275 0.23 6.11 -15.50
CA GLY A 275 -0.06 7.19 -16.43
C GLY A 275 1.17 8.11 -16.53
N LEU A 276 1.66 8.41 -17.76
CA LEU A 276 2.85 9.25 -17.91
C LEU A 276 2.60 10.74 -17.64
N MET A 277 1.33 11.15 -17.49
CA MET A 277 0.92 12.51 -17.13
C MET A 277 0.45 12.62 -15.67
N ASP A 278 0.79 11.65 -14.83
CA ASP A 278 0.40 11.64 -13.42
C ASP A 278 1.19 12.68 -12.61
N THR A 279 0.50 13.75 -12.22
CA THR A 279 1.06 14.85 -11.41
C THR A 279 0.88 14.65 -9.90
N ILE A 280 0.19 13.60 -9.48
CA ILE A 280 -0.02 13.23 -8.07
C ILE A 280 1.04 12.22 -7.62
N CYS A 281 1.18 11.14 -8.40
CA CYS A 281 2.23 10.13 -8.21
C CYS A 281 3.15 10.18 -9.46
N PRO A 282 4.17 11.06 -9.49
CA PRO A 282 4.97 11.27 -10.70
C PRO A 282 5.55 9.96 -11.26
N PRO A 283 5.55 9.79 -12.59
CA PRO A 283 6.06 8.56 -13.22
C PRO A 283 7.44 8.14 -12.73
N SER A 284 8.38 9.10 -12.55
CA SER A 284 9.73 8.78 -12.05
C SER A 284 9.69 8.08 -10.68
N THR A 285 8.80 8.51 -9.78
CA THR A 285 8.69 7.90 -8.45
C THR A 285 8.11 6.49 -8.51
N GLN A 286 7.18 6.25 -9.43
CA GLN A 286 6.62 4.92 -9.68
C GLN A 286 7.66 3.99 -10.31
N PHE A 287 8.42 4.48 -11.31
CA PHE A 287 9.49 3.72 -11.94
C PHE A 287 10.65 3.43 -10.97
N ALA A 288 10.93 4.33 -10.00
CA ALA A 288 11.90 4.07 -8.95
C ALA A 288 11.58 2.75 -8.21
N ALA A 289 10.33 2.57 -7.77
CA ALA A 289 9.90 1.33 -7.13
C ALA A 289 9.86 0.15 -8.12
N TYR A 290 9.25 0.33 -9.29
CA TYR A 290 9.13 -0.74 -10.29
C TYR A 290 10.49 -1.30 -10.72
N ASN A 291 11.48 -0.44 -10.97
CA ASN A 291 12.79 -0.86 -11.45
C ASN A 291 13.55 -1.71 -10.42
N HIS A 292 13.26 -1.55 -9.12
CA HIS A 292 13.86 -2.35 -8.05
C HIS A 292 13.23 -3.74 -7.87
N ILE A 293 12.06 -4.02 -8.45
CA ILE A 293 11.45 -5.36 -8.39
C ILE A 293 12.30 -6.32 -9.23
N THR A 294 12.69 -7.44 -8.65
CA THR A 294 13.47 -8.49 -9.32
C THR A 294 12.63 -9.68 -9.77
N ALA A 295 11.43 -9.83 -9.20
CA ALA A 295 10.45 -10.85 -9.59
C ALA A 295 9.90 -10.61 -10.99
N GLU A 296 9.14 -11.57 -11.53
CA GLU A 296 8.44 -11.43 -12.79
C GLU A 296 7.48 -10.24 -12.74
N LYS A 297 7.61 -9.35 -13.73
CA LYS A 297 6.84 -8.11 -13.73
C LYS A 297 6.49 -7.64 -15.13
N ALA A 298 5.31 -7.06 -15.26
CA ALA A 298 4.85 -6.35 -16.46
C ALA A 298 4.31 -4.97 -16.07
N MET A 299 4.39 -4.00 -16.98
CA MET A 299 3.85 -2.66 -16.79
C MET A 299 2.99 -2.23 -17.96
N ASP A 300 1.76 -1.82 -17.67
CA ASP A 300 0.86 -1.15 -18.59
C ASP A 300 1.11 0.36 -18.51
N ILE A 301 1.52 0.96 -19.62
CA ILE A 301 1.85 2.38 -19.71
C ILE A 301 0.74 3.10 -20.48
N TYR A 302 0.14 4.12 -19.87
CA TYR A 302 -0.88 4.99 -20.44
C TYR A 302 -0.27 6.38 -20.71
N PRO A 303 0.16 6.67 -21.96
CA PRO A 303 0.99 7.84 -22.25
C PRO A 303 0.35 9.20 -21.96
N ASP A 304 -0.97 9.31 -22.16
CA ASP A 304 -1.71 10.57 -22.07
C ASP A 304 -2.60 10.67 -20.82
N PHE A 305 -2.49 9.71 -19.90
CA PHE A 305 -3.30 9.65 -18.67
C PHE A 305 -2.52 10.15 -17.46
N GLY A 306 -3.23 10.83 -16.58
CA GLY A 306 -2.77 11.28 -15.27
C GLY A 306 -3.17 10.32 -14.15
N HIS A 307 -3.45 10.90 -12.96
CA HIS A 307 -3.93 10.15 -11.79
C HIS A 307 -5.45 9.92 -11.86
N GLU A 308 -5.86 9.07 -12.77
CA GLU A 308 -7.27 8.90 -13.13
C GLU A 308 -7.57 7.44 -13.50
N HIS A 309 -8.84 7.15 -13.82
CA HIS A 309 -9.24 5.84 -14.31
C HIS A 309 -8.50 5.47 -15.60
N LEU A 310 -7.82 4.33 -15.60
CA LEU A 310 -7.10 3.78 -16.75
C LEU A 310 -8.01 2.80 -17.52
N PRO A 311 -8.49 3.14 -18.71
CA PRO A 311 -9.45 2.31 -19.43
C PRO A 311 -8.95 0.90 -19.71
N GLY A 312 -9.78 -0.10 -19.39
CA GLY A 312 -9.49 -1.52 -19.59
C GLY A 312 -8.50 -2.14 -18.59
N HIS A 313 -7.86 -1.34 -17.73
CA HIS A 313 -6.90 -1.89 -16.78
C HIS A 313 -7.56 -2.71 -15.66
N ALA A 314 -8.76 -2.33 -15.22
CA ALA A 314 -9.52 -3.12 -14.24
C ALA A 314 -9.84 -4.53 -14.76
N ASP A 315 -10.17 -4.67 -16.05
CA ASP A 315 -10.40 -5.97 -16.70
C ASP A 315 -9.12 -6.79 -16.72
N ARG A 316 -7.98 -6.16 -17.03
CA ARG A 316 -6.66 -6.83 -17.00
C ARG A 316 -6.27 -7.29 -15.61
N ILE A 317 -6.54 -6.51 -14.56
CA ILE A 317 -6.32 -6.95 -13.18
C ILE A 317 -7.19 -8.16 -12.88
N PHE A 318 -8.46 -8.13 -13.27
CA PHE A 318 -9.37 -9.27 -13.06
C PHE A 318 -8.85 -10.53 -13.75
N GLU A 319 -8.50 -10.46 -15.04
CA GLU A 319 -7.91 -11.57 -15.80
C GLU A 319 -6.60 -12.07 -15.16
N PHE A 320 -5.73 -11.16 -14.74
CA PHE A 320 -4.48 -11.48 -14.06
C PHE A 320 -4.73 -12.25 -12.75
N MET A 321 -5.68 -11.80 -11.93
CA MET A 321 -6.02 -12.46 -10.66
C MET A 321 -6.71 -13.82 -10.88
N MET A 322 -7.48 -13.99 -11.98
CA MET A 322 -8.08 -15.30 -12.33
C MET A 322 -7.04 -16.39 -12.60
N GLY A 323 -5.80 -16.06 -12.78
CA GLY A 323 -4.71 -17.03 -12.89
C GLY A 323 -4.13 -17.53 -11.55
N LEU A 324 -4.71 -17.13 -10.40
CA LEU A 324 -4.39 -17.64 -9.06
C LEU A 324 -4.93 -19.05 -8.82
#